data_9116c3920099f748d83395c7c25f1319
#
_entry.id   9116c3920099f748d83395c7c25f1319
#
_cell.length_a   1.000
_cell.length_b   1.000
_cell.length_c   1.000
_cell.angle_alpha   90.00
_cell.angle_beta   90.00
_cell.angle_gamma   90.00
#
_symmetry.space_group_name_H-M   'P 1'
#
loop_
_entity.id
_entity.type
_entity.pdbx_description
1 polymer ?
#
loop_
_entity_poly.entity_id
_entity_poly.type
_entity_poly.pdbx_seq_one_letter_code
_entity_poly.pdbx_strand_id
1 'polypeptide(L)'
;MKLERGINLGGYLSQCVHNTEHYDAFIQEEDIRKIASMGFDHVRLAIDYEVLEDEYGRTREEGFAYVTRVVEWCKRQGLNIVLDLHKAYGYDFNNAGDKKKNILFTNKMVQKRFVKLWIKIAEHYANETH
;
A
#
# COMPACT_ATOMS: atom_id res chain seq x y z
N MET A 1 -1.98 -8.89 18.61
CA MET A 1 -1.70 -7.69 17.78
C MET A 1 -2.20 -6.46 18.51
N LYS A 2 -1.38 -5.41 18.59
CA LYS A 2 -1.73 -4.15 19.25
C LYS A 2 -1.79 -3.03 18.21
N LEU A 3 -2.91 -2.33 18.13
CA LEU A 3 -3.16 -1.22 17.20
C LEU A 3 -3.78 -0.03 17.98
N GLU A 4 -3.01 0.53 18.92
CA GLU A 4 -3.48 1.63 19.78
C GLU A 4 -2.92 3.00 19.35
N ARG A 5 -1.66 3.02 18.92
CA ARG A 5 -0.95 4.24 18.51
C ARG A 5 -0.30 4.04 17.16
N GLY A 6 -0.98 4.48 16.12
CA GLY A 6 -0.51 4.33 14.74
C GLY A 6 -0.17 5.64 14.07
N ILE A 7 0.58 5.53 12.99
CA ILE A 7 0.91 6.66 12.11
C ILE A 7 0.79 6.21 10.65
N ASN A 8 0.33 7.11 9.78
CA ASN A 8 0.31 6.87 8.34
C ASN A 8 1.68 7.15 7.71
N LEU A 9 2.10 6.27 6.80
CA LEU A 9 3.18 6.54 5.88
C LEU A 9 2.60 7.19 4.60
N GLY A 10 2.08 8.39 4.74
CA GLY A 10 1.44 9.14 3.65
C GLY A 10 2.44 9.67 2.64
N GLY A 11 2.01 9.79 1.37
CA GLY A 11 2.83 10.36 0.30
C GLY A 11 3.98 9.46 -0.17
N TYR A 12 4.07 8.23 0.31
CA TYR A 12 5.16 7.30 -0.04
C TYR A 12 4.80 6.41 -1.24
N LEU A 13 3.86 5.49 -1.06
CA LEU A 13 3.38 4.59 -2.12
C LEU A 13 1.96 4.93 -2.58
N SER A 14 1.44 6.04 -2.10
CA SER A 14 0.12 6.58 -2.43
C SER A 14 0.15 8.10 -2.46
N GLN A 15 -0.66 8.71 -3.29
CA GLN A 15 -0.79 10.17 -3.38
C GLN A 15 0.55 10.87 -3.71
N CYS A 16 1.30 10.30 -4.63
CA CYS A 16 2.65 10.74 -5.00
C CYS A 16 2.89 10.60 -6.50
N VAL A 17 4.04 11.07 -6.96
CA VAL A 17 4.55 10.72 -8.28
C VAL A 17 5.14 9.32 -8.21
N HIS A 18 4.53 8.38 -8.94
CA HIS A 18 4.92 6.97 -8.92
C HIS A 18 6.17 6.72 -9.76
N ASN A 19 7.34 6.77 -9.13
CA ASN A 19 8.61 6.39 -9.73
C ASN A 19 9.59 5.85 -8.69
N THR A 20 10.61 5.13 -9.17
CA THR A 20 11.60 4.49 -8.29
C THR A 20 12.45 5.50 -7.53
N GLU A 21 12.76 6.65 -8.11
CA GLU A 21 13.51 7.72 -7.45
C GLU A 21 12.80 8.18 -6.17
N HIS A 22 11.49 8.42 -6.25
CA HIS A 22 10.66 8.76 -5.10
C HIS A 22 10.62 7.63 -4.06
N TYR A 23 10.37 6.39 -4.50
CA TYR A 23 10.26 5.24 -3.59
C TYR A 23 11.57 4.94 -2.88
N ASP A 24 12.71 5.18 -3.52
CA ASP A 24 14.01 4.93 -2.92
C ASP A 24 14.45 6.00 -1.91
N ALA A 25 13.89 7.22 -2.00
CA ALA A 25 14.33 8.36 -1.22
C ALA A 25 13.37 8.78 -0.11
N PHE A 26 12.05 8.64 -0.29
CA PHE A 26 11.05 9.33 0.54
C PHE A 26 10.92 8.75 1.96
N ILE A 27 10.88 7.41 2.09
CA ILE A 27 10.89 6.72 3.38
C ILE A 27 12.07 5.76 3.41
N GLN A 28 12.81 5.78 4.53
CA GLN A 28 13.96 4.93 4.79
C GLN A 28 13.73 4.10 6.06
N GLU A 29 14.52 3.05 6.26
CA GLU A 29 14.45 2.24 7.49
C GLU A 29 14.65 3.07 8.75
N GLU A 30 15.47 4.11 8.68
CA GLU A 30 15.69 5.02 9.81
C GLU A 30 14.41 5.74 10.25
N ASP A 31 13.53 6.07 9.32
CA ASP A 31 12.23 6.68 9.63
C ASP A 31 11.35 5.70 10.42
N ILE A 32 11.34 4.44 10.04
CA ILE A 32 10.60 3.38 10.75
C ILE A 32 11.17 3.17 12.15
N ARG A 33 12.50 3.17 12.29
CA ARG A 33 13.18 3.08 13.58
C ARG A 33 12.78 4.25 14.49
N LYS A 34 12.75 5.46 13.94
CA LYS A 34 12.33 6.66 14.66
C LYS A 34 10.88 6.58 15.12
N ILE A 35 9.98 6.11 14.26
CA ILE A 35 8.56 5.89 14.60
C ILE A 35 8.45 4.94 15.80
N ALA A 36 9.15 3.82 15.77
CA ALA A 36 9.16 2.86 16.88
C ALA A 36 9.70 3.49 18.17
N SER A 37 10.77 4.28 18.10
CA SER A 37 11.36 4.97 19.25
C SER A 37 10.43 6.00 19.90
N MET A 38 9.46 6.53 19.14
CA MET A 38 8.45 7.48 19.61
C MET A 38 7.28 6.79 20.33
N GLY A 39 7.27 5.46 20.41
CA GLY A 39 6.24 4.69 21.12
C GLY A 39 5.00 4.35 20.28
N PHE A 40 5.07 4.48 18.97
CA PHE A 40 4.03 3.94 18.08
C PHE A 40 4.08 2.41 18.07
N ASP A 41 2.94 1.76 17.89
CA ASP A 41 2.83 0.31 17.83
C ASP A 41 2.48 -0.22 16.43
N HIS A 42 2.08 0.66 15.53
CA HIS A 42 1.82 0.29 14.14
C HIS A 42 1.96 1.45 13.16
N VAL A 43 2.15 1.10 11.90
CA VAL A 43 2.05 2.02 10.77
C VAL A 43 0.93 1.59 9.83
N ARG A 44 0.30 2.54 9.15
CA ARG A 44 -0.59 2.28 8.02
C ARG A 44 0.15 2.67 6.74
N LEU A 45 0.37 1.69 5.88
CA LEU A 45 0.99 1.89 4.56
C LEU A 45 -0.11 1.99 3.51
N ALA A 46 -0.36 3.21 3.05
CA ALA A 46 -1.25 3.46 1.92
C ALA A 46 -0.53 3.16 0.60
N ILE A 47 -1.17 2.39 -0.27
CA ILE A 47 -0.59 1.91 -1.53
C ILE A 47 -1.59 2.18 -2.66
N ASP A 48 -1.15 2.85 -3.70
CA ASP A 48 -1.92 2.97 -4.94
C ASP A 48 -1.69 1.75 -5.83
N TYR A 49 -2.70 1.34 -6.59
CA TYR A 49 -2.62 0.15 -7.44
C TYR A 49 -1.46 0.22 -8.45
N GLU A 50 -1.08 1.40 -8.89
CA GLU A 50 0.02 1.60 -9.85
C GLU A 50 1.37 1.10 -9.33
N VAL A 51 1.52 0.97 -8.03
CA VAL A 51 2.72 0.35 -7.40
C VAL A 51 2.75 -1.15 -7.67
N LEU A 52 1.59 -1.82 -7.60
CA LEU A 52 1.47 -3.28 -7.57
C LEU A 52 1.11 -3.91 -8.92
N GLU A 53 0.52 -3.14 -9.82
CA GLU A 53 0.13 -3.62 -11.15
C GLU A 53 0.31 -2.56 -12.23
N ASP A 54 0.49 -2.99 -13.47
CA ASP A 54 0.56 -2.11 -14.63
C ASP A 54 -0.85 -1.69 -15.12
N GLU A 55 -0.89 -0.90 -16.18
CA GLU A 55 -2.15 -0.43 -16.78
C GLU A 55 -3.09 -1.55 -17.25
N TYR A 56 -2.53 -2.74 -17.51
CA TYR A 56 -3.29 -3.94 -17.93
C TYR A 56 -3.64 -4.89 -16.77
N GLY A 57 -3.30 -4.54 -15.54
CA GLY A 57 -3.51 -5.38 -14.37
C GLY A 57 -2.49 -6.50 -14.19
N ARG A 58 -1.35 -6.44 -14.87
CA ARG A 58 -0.25 -7.39 -14.69
C ARG A 58 0.57 -6.99 -13.47
N THR A 59 0.99 -7.99 -12.71
CA THR A 59 1.76 -7.78 -11.46
C THR A 59 3.08 -7.07 -11.71
N ARG A 60 3.39 -6.07 -10.90
CA ARG A 60 4.70 -5.44 -10.79
C ARG A 60 5.44 -6.00 -9.58
N GLU A 61 6.35 -6.95 -9.82
CA GLU A 61 7.12 -7.58 -8.76
C GLU A 61 8.01 -6.58 -8.01
N GLU A 62 8.56 -5.60 -8.70
CA GLU A 62 9.34 -4.52 -8.08
C GLU A 62 8.49 -3.67 -7.11
N GLY A 63 7.22 -3.48 -7.38
CA GLY A 63 6.31 -2.77 -6.50
C GLY A 63 6.03 -3.57 -5.22
N PHE A 64 5.79 -4.87 -5.35
CA PHE A 64 5.67 -5.76 -4.20
C PHE A 64 6.97 -5.80 -3.38
N ALA A 65 8.13 -5.71 -4.02
CA ALA A 65 9.41 -5.62 -3.30
C ALA A 65 9.49 -4.36 -2.43
N TYR A 66 8.98 -3.21 -2.88
CA TYR A 66 8.90 -2.00 -2.07
C TYR A 66 7.99 -2.18 -0.85
N VAL A 67 6.83 -2.79 -1.00
CA VAL A 67 5.92 -3.07 0.11
C VAL A 67 6.58 -4.05 1.10
N THR A 68 7.16 -5.13 0.61
CA THR A 68 7.86 -6.12 1.43
C THR A 68 9.00 -5.51 2.22
N ARG A 69 9.74 -4.58 1.63
CA ARG A 69 10.80 -3.82 2.32
C ARG A 69 10.27 -3.11 3.56
N VAL A 70 9.12 -2.44 3.46
CA VAL A 70 8.50 -1.77 4.61
C VAL A 70 8.00 -2.78 5.66
N VAL A 71 7.41 -3.88 5.22
CA VAL A 71 6.99 -4.98 6.12
C VAL A 71 8.18 -5.48 6.94
N GLU A 72 9.31 -5.74 6.29
CA GLU A 72 10.53 -6.20 6.96
C GLU A 72 11.13 -5.14 7.91
N TRP A 73 11.09 -3.87 7.54
CA TRP A 73 11.51 -2.79 8.44
C TRP A 73 10.64 -2.73 9.70
N CYS A 74 9.31 -2.81 9.54
CA CYS A 74 8.37 -2.82 10.65
C CYS A 74 8.59 -4.03 11.55
N LYS A 75 8.76 -5.20 10.96
CA LYS A 75 9.04 -6.46 11.67
C LYS A 75 10.29 -6.36 12.55
N ARG A 76 11.38 -5.82 12.00
CA ARG A 76 12.63 -5.61 12.77
C ARG A 76 12.47 -4.65 13.94
N GLN A 77 11.54 -3.72 13.86
CA GLN A 77 11.27 -2.73 14.91
C GLN A 77 10.12 -3.14 15.85
N GLY A 78 9.51 -4.30 15.64
CA GLY A 78 8.38 -4.76 16.43
C GLY A 78 7.09 -3.96 16.20
N LEU A 79 6.98 -3.28 15.06
CA LEU A 79 5.78 -2.55 14.65
C LEU A 79 4.84 -3.47 13.86
N ASN A 80 3.54 -3.37 14.15
CA ASN A 80 2.52 -3.93 13.27
C ASN A 80 2.34 -3.05 12.02
N ILE A 81 1.79 -3.62 10.97
CA ILE A 81 1.53 -2.89 9.73
C ILE A 81 0.09 -3.11 9.26
N VAL A 82 -0.57 -2.04 8.85
CA VAL A 82 -1.86 -2.08 8.16
C VAL A 82 -1.61 -1.76 6.70
N LEU A 83 -1.82 -2.72 5.81
CA LEU A 83 -1.77 -2.50 4.37
C LEU A 83 -3.10 -1.96 3.89
N ASP A 84 -3.07 -0.81 3.24
CA ASP A 84 -4.24 -0.13 2.73
C ASP A 84 -4.11 0.09 1.21
N LEU A 85 -4.91 -0.63 0.42
CA LEU A 85 -5.06 -0.33 -1.00
C LEU A 85 -5.90 0.94 -1.15
N HIS A 86 -5.21 2.07 -1.20
CA HIS A 86 -5.80 3.41 -1.08
C HIS A 86 -6.47 3.89 -2.36
N LYS A 87 -5.96 3.44 -3.50
CA LYS A 87 -6.47 3.71 -4.83
C LYS A 87 -6.48 2.42 -5.62
N ALA A 88 -7.56 2.14 -6.31
CA ALA A 88 -7.71 0.99 -7.18
C ALA A 88 -7.95 1.42 -8.62
N TYR A 89 -7.68 0.55 -9.58
CA TYR A 89 -8.12 0.80 -10.95
C TYR A 89 -9.63 0.98 -10.98
N GLY A 90 -10.07 2.09 -11.54
CA GLY A 90 -11.49 2.44 -11.59
C GLY A 90 -12.06 3.07 -10.32
N TYR A 91 -11.23 3.38 -9.33
CA TYR A 91 -11.62 4.17 -8.16
C TYR A 91 -10.47 4.98 -7.59
N ASP A 92 -10.69 6.28 -7.50
CA ASP A 92 -9.81 7.24 -6.84
C ASP A 92 -10.68 8.25 -6.10
N PHE A 93 -10.45 8.41 -4.80
CA PHE A 93 -11.19 9.37 -3.97
C PHE A 93 -11.10 10.80 -4.52
N ASN A 94 -9.99 11.19 -5.11
CA ASN A 94 -9.82 12.51 -5.73
C ASN A 94 -10.76 12.73 -6.91
N ASN A 95 -11.33 11.67 -7.47
CA ASN A 95 -12.32 11.70 -8.55
C ASN A 95 -13.73 11.28 -8.10
N ALA A 96 -14.03 11.38 -6.79
CA ALA A 96 -15.25 10.83 -6.20
C ALA A 96 -16.56 11.27 -6.88
N GLY A 97 -16.60 12.49 -7.41
CA GLY A 97 -17.76 13.01 -8.17
C GLY A 97 -17.80 12.62 -9.65
N ASP A 98 -16.76 12.01 -10.19
CA ASP A 98 -16.66 11.67 -11.60
C ASP A 98 -17.07 10.22 -11.87
N LYS A 99 -18.34 10.03 -12.28
CA LYS A 99 -18.90 8.71 -12.59
C LYS A 99 -18.23 8.01 -13.79
N LYS A 100 -17.55 8.74 -14.66
CA LYS A 100 -16.81 8.16 -15.80
C LYS A 100 -15.47 7.56 -15.38
N LYS A 101 -14.84 8.11 -14.33
CA LYS A 101 -13.58 7.65 -13.79
C LYS A 101 -13.77 6.64 -12.66
N ASN A 102 -14.79 6.81 -11.82
CA ASN A 102 -15.09 5.92 -10.70
C ASN A 102 -16.11 4.86 -11.12
N ILE A 103 -15.62 3.82 -11.79
CA ILE A 103 -16.43 2.75 -12.37
C ILE A 103 -16.36 1.43 -11.59
N LEU A 104 -15.60 1.37 -10.50
CA LEU A 104 -15.38 0.15 -9.70
C LEU A 104 -16.72 -0.47 -9.24
N PHE A 105 -17.67 0.36 -8.79
CA PHE A 105 -18.93 -0.15 -8.25
C PHE A 105 -19.97 -0.52 -9.32
N THR A 106 -19.72 -0.20 -10.57
CA THR A 106 -20.68 -0.42 -11.69
C THR A 106 -20.13 -1.34 -12.77
N ASN A 107 -18.82 -1.58 -12.83
CA ASN A 107 -18.20 -2.37 -13.89
C ASN A 107 -17.67 -3.69 -13.35
N LYS A 108 -18.26 -4.81 -13.77
CA LYS A 108 -17.91 -6.15 -13.31
C LYS A 108 -16.45 -6.55 -13.61
N MET A 109 -15.90 -6.12 -14.74
CA MET A 109 -14.51 -6.43 -15.10
C MET A 109 -13.53 -5.72 -14.18
N VAL A 110 -13.85 -4.46 -13.84
CA VAL A 110 -13.06 -3.68 -12.88
C VAL A 110 -13.13 -4.29 -11.47
N GLN A 111 -14.30 -4.76 -11.05
CA GLN A 111 -14.49 -5.48 -9.79
C GLN A 111 -13.65 -6.76 -9.73
N LYS A 112 -13.63 -7.55 -10.82
CA LYS A 112 -12.78 -8.75 -10.90
C LYS A 112 -11.29 -8.42 -10.79
N ARG A 113 -10.85 -7.35 -11.43
CA ARG A 113 -9.46 -6.86 -11.34
C ARG A 113 -9.10 -6.47 -9.92
N PHE A 114 -9.97 -5.75 -9.24
CA PHE A 114 -9.83 -5.37 -7.85
C PHE A 114 -9.69 -6.59 -6.92
N VAL A 115 -10.58 -7.56 -7.04
CA VAL A 115 -10.53 -8.79 -6.25
C VAL A 115 -9.24 -9.57 -6.53
N LYS A 116 -8.84 -9.68 -7.79
CA LYS A 116 -7.59 -10.36 -8.18
C LYS A 116 -6.36 -9.70 -7.55
N LEU A 117 -6.32 -8.38 -7.51
CA LEU A 117 -5.22 -7.66 -6.86
C LEU A 117 -5.18 -7.94 -5.36
N TRP A 118 -6.34 -7.92 -4.68
CA TRP A 118 -6.41 -8.26 -3.25
C TRP A 118 -6.00 -9.71 -2.96
N ILE A 119 -6.35 -10.65 -3.83
CA ILE A 119 -5.89 -12.05 -3.71
C ILE A 119 -4.36 -12.10 -3.77
N LYS A 120 -3.74 -11.40 -4.71
CA LYS A 120 -2.27 -11.33 -4.81
C LYS A 120 -1.61 -10.71 -3.59
N ILE A 121 -2.18 -9.63 -3.05
CA ILE A 121 -1.70 -9.02 -1.81
C ILE A 121 -1.79 -10.03 -0.65
N ALA A 122 -2.93 -10.69 -0.51
CA ALA A 122 -3.13 -11.68 0.54
C ALA A 122 -2.17 -12.87 0.42
N GLU A 123 -1.94 -13.37 -0.79
CA GLU A 123 -0.98 -14.46 -1.04
C GLU A 123 0.45 -14.06 -0.69
N HIS A 124 0.88 -12.83 -1.03
CA HIS A 124 2.22 -12.33 -0.71
C HIS A 124 2.49 -12.28 0.79
N TYR A 125 1.48 -11.93 1.58
CA TYR A 125 1.63 -11.67 3.02
C TYR A 125 0.87 -12.66 3.90
N ALA A 126 0.46 -13.81 3.36
CA ALA A 126 -0.32 -14.83 4.07
C ALA A 126 0.36 -15.36 5.35
N ASN A 127 1.68 -15.37 5.38
CA ASN A 127 2.46 -15.88 6.51
C ASN A 127 2.95 -14.77 7.46
N GLU A 128 2.61 -13.52 7.18
CA GLU A 128 2.97 -12.40 8.07
C GLU A 128 1.96 -12.29 9.21
N THR A 129 2.48 -12.14 10.43
CA THR A 129 1.68 -12.09 11.66
C THR A 129 1.70 -10.71 12.34
N HIS A 130 2.23 -9.71 11.66
CA HIS A 130 2.47 -8.37 12.20
C HIS A 130 1.53 -7.33 11.60
#